data_8cb1be56182fe6c241fe2bf069e5fb03
#
_entry.id   8cb1be56182fe6c241fe2bf069e5fb03
#
_cell.length_a   1.000
_cell.length_b   1.000
_cell.length_c   1.000
_cell.angle_alpha   90.00
_cell.angle_beta   90.00
_cell.angle_gamma   90.00
#
_symmetry.space_group_name_H-M   'P 1'
#
loop_
_entity.id
_entity.type
_entity.pdbx_description
1 polymer ?
#
loop_
_entity_poly.entity_id
_entity_poly.type
_entity_poly.pdbx_seq_one_letter_code
_entity_poly.pdbx_strand_id
1 'polypeptide(L)'
;MSEKLDVVGIGNAMVDAIIPSNQGEIEKHEINRDSMNLIDEGLKNNLHDSYSIREMAGGGSLGNSMFGITSFGGNGSFIGKIKNDEIGIYLQKDMVREGLKFPLGFTSPDISTGCCTIFVEEDGTRTMCTFLGAGTLILSLIHI
;
A
#
# COMPACT_ATOMS: atom_id res chain seq x y z
N MET A 1 -16.40 21.00 18.46
CA MET A 1 -15.46 20.27 19.35
C MET A 1 -14.53 19.45 18.45
N SER A 2 -13.21 19.54 18.65
CA SER A 2 -12.28 18.66 17.92
C SER A 2 -12.54 17.21 18.37
N GLU A 3 -12.83 16.34 17.41
CA GLU A 3 -12.95 14.93 17.67
C GLU A 3 -11.63 14.38 18.21
N LYS A 4 -11.67 13.78 19.40
CA LYS A 4 -10.49 13.22 20.05
C LYS A 4 -10.03 11.99 19.25
N LEU A 5 -8.77 11.94 18.86
CA LEU A 5 -8.16 10.75 18.28
C LEU A 5 -7.73 9.80 19.40
N ASP A 6 -7.95 8.51 19.19
CA ASP A 6 -7.45 7.46 20.09
C ASP A 6 -6.03 7.06 19.69
N VAL A 7 -5.74 7.03 18.38
CA VAL A 7 -4.44 6.63 17.83
C VAL A 7 -4.07 7.47 16.62
N VAL A 8 -2.78 7.80 16.49
CA VAL A 8 -2.17 8.34 15.28
C VAL A 8 -1.07 7.39 14.83
N GLY A 9 -1.19 6.86 13.61
CA GLY A 9 -0.17 6.03 12.98
C GLY A 9 0.65 6.85 11.98
N ILE A 10 1.97 6.65 11.97
CA ILE A 10 2.89 7.25 10.99
C ILE A 10 3.63 6.12 10.28
N GLY A 11 3.54 6.06 8.94
CA GLY A 11 4.20 5.00 8.20
C GLY A 11 4.00 5.03 6.69
N ASN A 12 4.48 3.99 6.02
CA ASN A 12 4.36 3.86 4.58
C ASN A 12 2.91 3.64 4.18
N ALA A 13 2.40 4.58 3.40
CA ALA A 13 1.09 4.47 2.77
C ALA A 13 1.22 3.64 1.49
N MET A 14 0.50 2.52 1.40
CA MET A 14 0.57 1.61 0.25
C MET A 14 -0.73 0.87 0.01
N VAL A 15 -0.87 0.39 -1.22
CA VAL A 15 -1.97 -0.46 -1.67
C VAL A 15 -1.44 -1.86 -1.92
N ASP A 16 -2.18 -2.86 -1.52
CA ASP A 16 -1.99 -4.25 -1.92
C ASP A 16 -2.80 -4.51 -3.20
N ALA A 17 -2.12 -4.91 -4.28
CA ALA A 17 -2.71 -5.26 -5.57
C ALA A 17 -2.58 -6.77 -5.80
N ILE A 18 -3.70 -7.49 -5.82
CA ILE A 18 -3.73 -8.95 -5.86
C ILE A 18 -3.87 -9.42 -7.31
N ILE A 19 -2.97 -10.29 -7.72
CA ILE A 19 -2.92 -10.91 -9.05
C ILE A 19 -2.96 -12.44 -8.88
N PRO A 20 -3.98 -13.13 -9.39
CA PRO A 20 -3.95 -14.59 -9.50
C PRO A 20 -2.83 -15.04 -10.43
N SER A 21 -2.05 -16.03 -10.04
CA SER A 21 -0.88 -16.46 -10.81
C SER A 21 -0.58 -17.94 -10.66
N ASN A 22 0.43 -18.39 -11.39
CA ASN A 22 1.07 -19.70 -11.23
C ASN A 22 2.60 -19.55 -11.11
N GLN A 23 3.27 -20.59 -10.66
CA GLN A 23 4.72 -20.58 -10.44
C GLN A 23 5.50 -20.13 -11.68
N GLY A 24 5.15 -20.59 -12.88
CA GLY A 24 5.86 -20.27 -14.11
C GLY A 24 5.78 -18.78 -14.51
N GLU A 25 4.76 -18.04 -14.04
CA GLU A 25 4.65 -16.60 -14.24
C GLU A 25 5.60 -15.83 -13.33
N ILE A 26 5.76 -16.26 -12.08
CA ILE A 26 6.64 -15.65 -11.10
C ILE A 26 8.11 -15.80 -11.51
N GLU A 27 8.50 -16.99 -11.98
CA GLU A 27 9.86 -17.29 -12.40
C GLU A 27 10.37 -16.41 -13.57
N LYS A 28 9.47 -15.93 -14.41
CA LYS A 28 9.82 -15.04 -15.55
C LYS A 28 10.40 -13.69 -15.12
N HIS A 29 10.14 -13.27 -13.89
CA HIS A 29 10.50 -11.94 -13.39
C HIS A 29 11.74 -11.95 -12.48
N GLU A 30 12.41 -13.09 -12.32
CA GLU A 30 13.59 -13.25 -11.47
C GLU A 30 13.33 -12.85 -10.00
N ILE A 31 12.10 -12.99 -9.53
CA ILE A 31 11.68 -12.75 -8.15
C ILE A 31 11.62 -14.03 -7.34
N ASN A 32 11.95 -13.94 -6.07
CA ASN A 32 11.91 -15.09 -5.17
C ASN A 32 10.47 -15.45 -4.81
N ARG A 33 10.04 -16.66 -5.19
CA ARG A 33 8.72 -17.20 -4.85
C ARG A 33 8.54 -17.34 -3.34
N ASP A 34 7.30 -17.22 -2.87
CA ASP A 34 6.91 -17.38 -1.46
C ASP A 34 7.67 -16.45 -0.50
N SER A 35 7.96 -15.24 -0.97
CA SER A 35 8.73 -14.26 -0.21
C SER A 35 8.33 -12.83 -0.54
N MET A 36 8.86 -11.88 0.23
CA MET A 36 8.75 -10.45 -0.05
C MET A 36 10.00 -9.99 -0.81
N ASN A 37 9.78 -9.43 -1.99
CA ASN A 37 10.80 -8.86 -2.85
C ASN A 37 10.63 -7.34 -2.90
N LEU A 38 11.69 -6.58 -2.61
CA LEU A 38 11.70 -5.15 -2.89
C LEU A 38 11.96 -4.94 -4.38
N ILE A 39 11.12 -4.15 -5.02
CA ILE A 39 11.19 -3.86 -6.45
C ILE A 39 11.24 -2.35 -6.70
N ASP A 40 11.71 -1.97 -7.88
CA ASP A 40 11.65 -0.60 -8.35
C ASP A 40 10.32 -0.27 -9.06
N GLU A 41 10.14 1.01 -9.40
CA GLU A 41 8.95 1.48 -10.08
C GLU A 41 8.80 0.89 -11.50
N GLY A 42 9.92 0.65 -12.18
CA GLY A 42 9.93 0.07 -13.52
C GLY A 42 9.34 -1.34 -13.52
N LEU A 43 9.80 -2.19 -12.62
CA LEU A 43 9.27 -3.54 -12.49
C LEU A 43 7.81 -3.52 -12.02
N LYS A 44 7.44 -2.65 -11.05
CA LYS A 44 6.03 -2.49 -10.64
C LYS A 44 5.13 -2.17 -11.84
N ASN A 45 5.52 -1.20 -12.68
CA ASN A 45 4.74 -0.82 -13.86
C ASN A 45 4.63 -1.98 -14.86
N ASN A 46 5.75 -2.67 -15.12
CA ASN A 46 5.77 -3.83 -16.01
C ASN A 46 4.80 -4.94 -15.54
N LEU A 47 4.77 -5.22 -14.23
CA LEU A 47 3.85 -6.20 -13.66
C LEU A 47 2.39 -5.78 -13.84
N HIS A 48 2.07 -4.51 -13.57
CA HIS A 48 0.71 -3.99 -13.72
C HIS A 48 0.25 -3.93 -15.19
N ASP A 49 1.15 -3.72 -16.13
CA ASP A 49 0.85 -3.74 -17.57
C ASP A 49 0.68 -5.18 -18.10
N SER A 50 1.39 -6.14 -17.49
CA SER A 50 1.43 -7.54 -17.96
C SER A 50 0.32 -8.41 -17.37
N TYR A 51 -0.19 -8.06 -16.19
CA TYR A 51 -1.16 -8.88 -15.44
C TYR A 51 -2.40 -8.11 -15.04
N SER A 52 -3.53 -8.80 -15.01
CA SER A 52 -4.78 -8.21 -14.52
C SER A 52 -4.85 -8.23 -13.01
N ILE A 53 -4.93 -7.05 -12.41
CA ILE A 53 -5.18 -6.91 -10.97
C ILE A 53 -6.64 -7.30 -10.71
N ARG A 54 -6.84 -8.32 -9.89
CA ARG A 54 -8.17 -8.81 -9.51
C ARG A 54 -8.79 -7.96 -8.42
N GLU A 55 -7.98 -7.51 -7.48
CA GLU A 55 -8.44 -6.79 -6.30
C GLU A 55 -7.37 -5.82 -5.82
N MET A 56 -7.80 -4.67 -5.31
CA MET A 56 -6.93 -3.73 -4.58
C MET A 56 -7.52 -3.46 -3.20
N ALA A 57 -6.66 -3.26 -2.23
CA ALA A 57 -7.03 -2.88 -0.86
C ALA A 57 -5.94 -1.97 -0.27
N GLY A 58 -6.31 -1.10 0.65
CA GLY A 58 -5.33 -0.43 1.49
C GLY A 58 -4.54 -1.47 2.26
N GLY A 59 -3.20 -1.34 2.28
CA GLY A 59 -2.30 -2.35 2.80
C GLY A 59 -1.17 -1.77 3.65
N GLY A 60 -0.14 -2.59 3.80
CA GLY A 60 1.00 -2.32 4.67
C GLY A 60 0.71 -2.60 6.15
N SER A 61 1.75 -2.94 6.92
CA SER A 61 1.59 -3.38 8.31
C SER A 61 0.88 -2.36 9.20
N LEU A 62 1.25 -1.08 9.09
CA LEU A 62 0.60 -0.01 9.84
C LEU A 62 -0.83 0.26 9.32
N GLY A 63 -1.02 0.27 7.99
CA GLY A 63 -2.35 0.45 7.40
C GLY A 63 -3.34 -0.59 7.92
N ASN A 64 -2.97 -1.86 7.88
CA ASN A 64 -3.78 -2.96 8.40
C ASN A 64 -4.09 -2.82 9.90
N SER A 65 -3.12 -2.37 10.71
CA SER A 65 -3.33 -2.10 12.13
C SER A 65 -4.33 -0.97 12.36
N MET A 66 -4.23 0.10 11.57
CA MET A 66 -5.13 1.25 11.68
C MET A 66 -6.55 0.91 11.24
N PHE A 67 -6.72 0.12 10.15
CA PHE A 67 -8.02 -0.42 9.76
C PHE A 67 -8.62 -1.32 10.84
N GLY A 68 -7.81 -2.13 11.50
CA GLY A 68 -8.25 -2.92 12.66
C GLY A 68 -8.79 -2.03 13.78
N ILE A 69 -8.11 -0.94 14.12
CA ILE A 69 -8.56 0.00 15.17
C ILE A 69 -9.91 0.61 14.82
N THR A 70 -10.10 1.09 13.59
CA THR A 70 -11.39 1.67 13.17
C THR A 70 -12.50 0.63 13.12
N SER A 71 -12.22 -0.61 12.72
CA SER A 71 -13.19 -1.69 12.70
C SER A 71 -13.69 -2.08 14.10
N PHE A 72 -12.89 -1.82 15.13
CA PHE A 72 -13.29 -1.98 16.54
C PHE A 72 -13.91 -0.71 17.15
N GLY A 73 -14.18 0.31 16.33
CA GLY A 73 -14.84 1.55 16.76
C GLY A 73 -13.89 2.62 17.29
N GLY A 74 -12.57 2.45 17.13
CA GLY A 74 -11.57 3.46 17.50
C GLY A 74 -11.50 4.60 16.48
N ASN A 75 -11.11 5.80 16.93
CA ASN A 75 -10.93 6.99 16.10
C ASN A 75 -9.45 7.18 15.75
N GLY A 76 -9.06 6.75 14.54
CA GLY A 76 -7.69 6.72 14.08
C GLY A 76 -7.36 7.80 13.05
N SER A 77 -6.08 8.22 13.02
CA SER A 77 -5.52 9.03 11.94
C SER A 77 -4.25 8.41 11.42
N PHE A 78 -4.10 8.34 10.10
CA PHE A 78 -2.92 7.81 9.43
C PHE A 78 -2.14 8.94 8.77
N ILE A 79 -0.85 9.04 9.08
CA ILE A 79 0.08 9.99 8.48
C ILE A 79 1.00 9.21 7.53
N GLY A 80 0.86 9.46 6.24
CA GLY A 80 1.64 8.83 5.18
C GLY A 80 1.75 9.74 3.96
N LYS A 81 2.67 9.44 3.05
CA LYS A 81 2.83 10.16 1.79
C LYS A 81 2.32 9.34 0.62
N ILE A 82 1.53 9.99 -0.22
CA ILE A 82 1.04 9.47 -1.50
C ILE A 82 1.19 10.51 -2.59
N LYS A 83 1.20 10.06 -3.83
CA LYS A 83 1.12 10.92 -5.01
C LYS A 83 -0.34 11.05 -5.46
N ASN A 84 -0.64 12.09 -6.23
CA ASN A 84 -1.92 12.21 -6.92
C ASN A 84 -1.89 11.33 -8.20
N ASP A 85 -1.82 10.03 -8.00
CA ASP A 85 -1.89 8.98 -9.01
C ASP A 85 -3.07 8.05 -8.72
N GLU A 86 -3.34 7.12 -9.61
CA GLU A 86 -4.48 6.21 -9.51
C GLU A 86 -4.47 5.42 -8.19
N ILE A 87 -3.29 4.90 -7.80
CA ILE A 87 -3.11 4.13 -6.56
C ILE A 87 -3.31 5.02 -5.34
N GLY A 88 -2.77 6.25 -5.34
CA GLY A 88 -2.93 7.19 -4.24
C GLY A 88 -4.38 7.67 -4.06
N ILE A 89 -5.08 7.94 -5.16
CA ILE A 89 -6.50 8.28 -5.14
C ILE A 89 -7.33 7.12 -4.56
N TYR A 90 -7.02 5.89 -4.99
CA TYR A 90 -7.67 4.70 -4.46
C TYR A 90 -7.45 4.58 -2.94
N LEU A 91 -6.19 4.66 -2.50
CA LEU A 91 -5.83 4.52 -1.09
C LEU A 91 -6.49 5.58 -0.20
N GLN A 92 -6.50 6.84 -0.64
CA GLN A 92 -7.15 7.92 0.11
C GLN A 92 -8.64 7.65 0.30
N LYS A 93 -9.33 7.23 -0.77
CA LYS A 93 -10.76 6.89 -0.70
C LYS A 93 -11.02 5.69 0.21
N ASP A 94 -10.15 4.67 0.14
CA ASP A 94 -10.26 3.46 0.94
C ASP A 94 -10.10 3.78 2.43
N MET A 95 -9.07 4.54 2.81
CA MET A 95 -8.84 4.96 4.19
C MET A 95 -10.02 5.76 4.76
N VAL A 96 -10.55 6.72 3.99
CA VAL A 96 -11.71 7.52 4.42
C VAL A 96 -12.96 6.66 4.56
N ARG A 97 -13.19 5.73 3.62
CA ARG A 97 -14.34 4.79 3.67
C ARG A 97 -14.29 3.93 4.93
N GLU A 98 -13.11 3.48 5.32
CA GLU A 98 -12.89 2.67 6.53
C GLU A 98 -12.81 3.51 7.83
N GLY A 99 -13.12 4.81 7.75
CA GLY A 99 -13.21 5.70 8.92
C GLY A 99 -11.89 6.26 9.43
N LEU A 100 -10.78 6.10 8.69
CA LEU A 100 -9.50 6.69 9.01
C LEU A 100 -9.41 8.14 8.55
N LYS A 101 -8.86 9.00 9.39
CA LYS A 101 -8.44 10.35 8.97
C LYS A 101 -7.09 10.26 8.26
N PHE A 102 -7.01 10.85 7.08
CA PHE A 102 -5.78 10.92 6.28
C PHE A 102 -5.44 12.38 5.96
N PRO A 103 -4.81 13.11 6.91
CA PRO A 103 -4.72 14.57 6.86
C PRO A 103 -3.72 15.12 5.83
N LEU A 104 -2.69 14.36 5.46
CA LEU A 104 -1.65 14.87 4.54
C LEU A 104 -2.06 14.85 3.07
N GLY A 105 -2.96 13.93 2.68
CA GLY A 105 -3.37 13.79 1.28
C GLY A 105 -2.19 13.57 0.32
N PHE A 106 -2.25 14.23 -0.83
CA PHE A 106 -1.26 14.09 -1.91
C PHE A 106 -0.04 14.99 -1.67
N THR A 107 1.02 14.44 -1.12
CA THR A 107 2.21 15.19 -0.71
C THR A 107 3.50 14.81 -1.47
N SER A 108 3.46 13.82 -2.36
CA SER A 108 4.59 13.47 -3.23
C SER A 108 4.37 14.03 -4.63
N PRO A 109 5.24 14.92 -5.14
CA PRO A 109 5.14 15.41 -6.52
C PRO A 109 5.69 14.42 -7.55
N ASP A 110 6.77 13.71 -7.22
CA ASP A 110 7.58 12.99 -8.20
C ASP A 110 7.47 11.46 -8.07
N ILE A 111 7.59 10.93 -6.85
CA ILE A 111 7.61 9.49 -6.61
C ILE A 111 6.18 8.97 -6.46
N SER A 112 5.82 7.95 -7.22
CA SER A 112 4.48 7.36 -7.20
C SER A 112 4.16 6.69 -5.87
N THR A 113 2.88 6.50 -5.60
CA THR A 113 2.35 5.89 -4.38
C THR A 113 2.87 4.46 -4.23
N GLY A 114 3.18 4.08 -2.99
CA GLY A 114 3.63 2.73 -2.66
C GLY A 114 2.59 1.66 -3.03
N CYS A 115 3.08 0.54 -3.54
CA CYS A 115 2.22 -0.58 -3.92
C CYS A 115 2.94 -1.92 -3.67
N CYS A 116 2.23 -2.86 -3.08
CA CYS A 116 2.65 -4.24 -2.99
C CYS A 116 1.84 -5.06 -4.01
N THR A 117 2.49 -5.50 -5.08
CA THR A 117 1.89 -6.44 -6.02
C THR A 117 2.02 -7.85 -5.46
N ILE A 118 0.90 -8.53 -5.22
CA ILE A 118 0.84 -9.82 -4.57
C ILE A 118 0.36 -10.87 -5.56
N PHE A 119 1.25 -11.74 -5.97
CA PHE A 119 0.89 -12.92 -6.73
C PHE A 119 0.35 -13.99 -5.78
N VAL A 120 -0.84 -14.50 -6.09
CA VAL A 120 -1.49 -15.55 -5.29
C VAL A 120 -1.71 -16.78 -6.17
N GLU A 121 -1.07 -17.87 -5.82
CA GLU A 121 -1.19 -19.17 -6.50
C GLU A 121 -2.42 -19.96 -5.99
N GLU A 122 -2.83 -20.99 -6.74
CA GLU A 122 -4.01 -21.81 -6.38
C GLU A 122 -3.88 -22.51 -5.02
N ASP A 123 -2.66 -22.84 -4.61
CA ASP A 123 -2.37 -23.45 -3.31
C ASP A 123 -2.33 -22.46 -2.15
N GLY A 124 -2.53 -21.16 -2.43
CA GLY A 124 -2.47 -20.07 -1.46
C GLY A 124 -1.07 -19.48 -1.24
N THR A 125 -0.05 -19.98 -1.94
CA THR A 125 1.31 -19.40 -1.91
C THR A 125 1.27 -17.95 -2.37
N ARG A 126 1.97 -17.05 -1.65
CA ARG A 126 2.01 -15.61 -1.93
C ARG A 126 3.42 -15.15 -2.18
N THR A 127 3.60 -14.52 -3.33
CA THR A 127 4.84 -13.80 -3.64
C THR A 127 4.57 -12.32 -3.71
N MET A 128 5.21 -11.56 -2.84
CA MET A 128 5.01 -10.12 -2.71
C MET A 128 6.12 -9.36 -3.42
N CYS A 129 5.75 -8.40 -4.25
CA CYS A 129 6.63 -7.48 -4.95
C CYS A 129 6.32 -6.07 -4.48
N THR A 130 7.13 -5.56 -3.56
CA THR A 130 6.87 -4.31 -2.83
C THR A 130 7.68 -3.16 -3.41
N PHE A 131 6.99 -2.18 -3.98
CA PHE A 131 7.50 -0.87 -4.30
C PHE A 131 7.09 0.11 -3.19
N LEU A 132 8.05 0.59 -2.40
CA LEU A 132 7.77 1.45 -1.24
C LEU A 132 7.28 2.86 -1.63
N GLY A 133 7.71 3.36 -2.77
CA GLY A 133 7.22 4.60 -3.37
C GLY A 133 7.34 5.83 -2.46
N ALA A 134 6.35 6.70 -2.57
CA ALA A 134 6.26 7.97 -1.83
C ALA A 134 6.34 7.81 -0.30
N GLY A 135 5.98 6.64 0.22
CA GLY A 135 6.05 6.33 1.65
C GLY A 135 7.45 6.53 2.23
N THR A 136 8.51 6.28 1.45
CA THR A 136 9.91 6.46 1.88
C THR A 136 10.29 7.90 2.19
N LEU A 137 9.50 8.86 1.72
CA LEU A 137 9.76 10.29 1.89
C LEU A 137 9.20 10.88 3.19
N ILE A 138 8.58 10.06 4.02
CA ILE A 138 7.94 10.55 5.25
C ILE A 138 8.95 10.93 6.35
N LEU A 139 10.19 10.47 6.24
CA LEU A 139 11.24 10.65 7.26
C LEU A 139 11.50 12.11 7.63
N SER A 140 11.33 13.05 6.71
CA SER A 140 11.52 14.47 6.98
C SER A 140 10.50 15.06 7.96
N LEU A 141 9.37 14.40 8.18
CA LEU A 141 8.33 14.87 9.11
C LEU A 141 8.59 14.45 10.56
N ILE A 142 9.46 13.47 10.79
CA ILE A 142 9.81 12.98 12.12
C ILE A 142 10.72 13.96 12.88
N HIS A 143 11.39 14.85 12.15
CA HIS A 143 12.35 15.79 12.69
C HIS A 143 11.81 17.21 12.92
N ILE A 144 10.50 17.38 12.80
CA ILE A 144 9.83 18.65 13.11
C ILE A 144 9.46 18.67 14.64
#